data_a1043f1b4e8409f4b3824f149a10e977
#
_entry.id   a1043f1b4e8409f4b3824f149a10e977
#
_cell.length_a   1.000
_cell.length_b   1.000
_cell.length_c   1.000
_cell.angle_alpha   90.00
_cell.angle_beta   90.00
_cell.angle_gamma   90.00
#
_symmetry.space_group_name_H-M   'P 1'
#
loop_
_entity.id
_entity.type
_entity.pdbx_description
1 polymer ?
#
loop_
_entity_poly.entity_id
_entity_poly.type
_entity_poly.pdbx_seq_one_letter_code
_entity_poly.pdbx_strand_id
1 'polypeptide(L)'
;KIADKPVVQYQEGVEGIKTLYLQSLESTTEVISILDLDSFEIGEIKDFVSGCARIRKKKQIKERSLVLDTPIARERFKEMFHEEQFAQCRWIDPSKLPGIVGFGGMLSVFEDKAMVTIIPRPGQAGMVIESTILTTLLKGLFDLAWDVGRSIGVPPLHQV
;
A
#
# COMPACT_ATOMS: atom_id res chain seq x y z
N LYS A 1 16.18 8.48 28.88
CA LYS A 1 14.81 8.12 28.44
C LYS A 1 14.74 8.25 26.92
N ILE A 2 14.41 7.17 26.20
CA ILE A 2 14.23 7.21 24.74
C ILE A 2 12.94 7.95 24.45
N ALA A 3 13.02 9.06 23.69
CA ALA A 3 11.88 9.93 23.40
C ALA A 3 10.87 9.28 22.43
N ASP A 4 11.35 8.39 21.55
CA ASP A 4 10.54 7.62 20.61
C ASP A 4 10.81 6.13 20.84
N LYS A 5 9.96 5.50 21.66
CA LYS A 5 10.03 4.06 21.90
C LYS A 5 9.04 3.37 20.93
N PRO A 6 9.53 2.64 19.92
CA PRO A 6 8.64 1.97 18.98
C PRO A 6 7.70 0.97 19.66
N VAL A 7 6.43 0.99 19.24
CA VAL A 7 5.43 -0.02 19.62
C VAL A 7 5.19 -0.91 18.41
N VAL A 8 5.30 -2.22 18.60
CA VAL A 8 5.15 -3.19 17.54
C VAL A 8 3.93 -4.06 17.79
N GLN A 9 3.05 -4.16 16.80
CA GLN A 9 1.95 -5.10 16.75
C GLN A 9 2.27 -6.13 15.67
N TYR A 10 2.19 -7.41 15.99
CA TYR A 10 2.40 -8.50 15.06
C TYR A 10 1.18 -9.40 15.04
N GLN A 11 0.75 -9.81 13.85
CA GLN A 11 -0.38 -10.70 13.66
C GLN A 11 -0.07 -11.73 12.57
N GLU A 12 -0.51 -12.96 12.78
CA GLU A 12 -0.36 -14.05 11.80
C GLU A 12 -1.68 -14.34 11.08
N GLY A 13 -1.55 -14.90 9.89
CA GLY A 13 -2.68 -15.34 9.08
C GLY A 13 -3.48 -14.19 8.45
N VAL A 14 -4.46 -14.58 7.65
CA VAL A 14 -5.28 -13.64 6.88
C VAL A 14 -6.09 -12.71 7.80
N GLU A 15 -6.70 -13.23 8.84
CA GLU A 15 -7.49 -12.42 9.77
C GLU A 15 -6.61 -11.44 10.56
N GLY A 16 -5.39 -11.84 10.89
CA GLY A 16 -4.42 -10.94 11.50
C GLY A 16 -4.03 -9.78 10.57
N ILE A 17 -3.77 -10.07 9.30
CA ILE A 17 -3.50 -9.05 8.28
C ILE A 17 -4.69 -8.08 8.13
N LYS A 18 -5.90 -8.61 8.04
CA LYS A 18 -7.12 -7.78 7.96
C LYS A 18 -7.24 -6.84 9.15
N THR A 19 -7.02 -7.35 10.36
CA THR A 19 -7.08 -6.55 11.59
C THR A 19 -6.11 -5.38 11.57
N LEU A 20 -4.86 -5.60 11.16
CA LEU A 20 -3.87 -4.54 11.05
C LEU A 20 -4.21 -3.55 9.93
N TYR A 21 -4.66 -4.06 8.78
CA TYR A 21 -4.99 -3.25 7.61
C TYR A 21 -6.12 -2.25 7.89
N LEU A 22 -7.12 -2.64 8.69
CA LEU A 22 -8.24 -1.78 9.07
C LEU A 22 -7.79 -0.50 9.77
N GLN A 23 -6.62 -0.49 10.44
CA GLN A 23 -6.10 0.72 11.08
C GLN A 23 -5.87 1.85 10.07
N SER A 24 -5.50 1.54 8.83
CA SER A 24 -5.30 2.54 7.78
C SER A 24 -6.58 3.26 7.35
N LEU A 25 -7.75 2.66 7.61
CA LEU A 25 -9.06 3.24 7.29
C LEU A 25 -9.50 4.30 8.31
N GLU A 26 -8.80 4.45 9.40
CA GLU A 26 -9.03 5.47 10.42
C GLU A 26 -8.02 6.62 10.31
N SER A 27 -7.16 6.59 9.29
CA SER A 27 -6.14 7.63 9.12
C SER A 27 -6.77 8.99 8.82
N THR A 28 -6.29 10.01 9.52
CA THR A 28 -6.60 11.43 9.27
C THR A 28 -5.55 12.10 8.39
N THR A 29 -4.47 11.39 8.07
CA THR A 29 -3.39 11.84 7.19
C THR A 29 -3.39 11.04 5.90
N GLU A 30 -2.58 11.47 4.93
CA GLU A 30 -2.34 10.71 3.71
C GLU A 30 -1.77 9.32 4.03
N VAL A 31 -2.26 8.31 3.32
CA VAL A 31 -1.69 6.96 3.32
C VAL A 31 -0.74 6.86 2.12
N ILE A 32 0.50 6.48 2.35
CA ILE A 32 1.46 6.17 1.29
C ILE A 32 1.78 4.68 1.31
N SER A 33 1.94 4.08 0.13
CA SER A 33 2.16 2.63 0.02
C SER A 33 3.12 2.27 -1.11
N ILE A 34 3.92 1.25 -0.87
CA ILE A 34 4.65 0.52 -1.92
C ILE A 34 4.11 -0.89 -1.90
N LEU A 35 3.59 -1.37 -3.03
CA LEU A 35 2.91 -2.66 -3.04
C LEU A 35 3.16 -3.49 -4.31
N ASP A 36 3.18 -4.79 -4.08
CA ASP A 36 3.07 -5.83 -5.09
C ASP A 36 1.61 -6.27 -5.18
N LEU A 37 0.86 -5.72 -6.13
CA LEU A 37 -0.56 -6.04 -6.30
C LEU A 37 -0.81 -7.51 -6.63
N ASP A 38 0.14 -8.18 -7.28
CA ASP A 38 -0.02 -9.59 -7.65
C ASP A 38 -0.20 -10.48 -6.42
N SER A 39 0.45 -10.12 -5.31
CA SER A 39 0.33 -10.86 -4.05
C SER A 39 -1.06 -10.78 -3.42
N PHE A 40 -1.86 -9.76 -3.77
CA PHE A 40 -3.21 -9.57 -3.25
C PHE A 40 -4.31 -10.28 -4.07
N GLU A 41 -3.94 -10.97 -5.15
CA GLU A 41 -4.89 -11.73 -5.98
C GLU A 41 -5.32 -13.08 -5.36
N ILE A 42 -5.21 -13.21 -4.04
CA ILE A 42 -5.56 -14.42 -3.30
C ILE A 42 -6.95 -14.28 -2.67
N GLY A 43 -7.95 -14.97 -3.24
CA GLY A 43 -9.25 -15.23 -2.64
C GLY A 43 -9.84 -14.08 -1.81
N GLU A 44 -10.04 -14.34 -0.53
CA GLU A 44 -10.67 -13.39 0.39
C GLU A 44 -9.85 -12.12 0.69
N ILE A 45 -8.53 -12.15 0.49
CA ILE A 45 -7.70 -10.95 0.63
C ILE A 45 -8.04 -9.97 -0.49
N LYS A 46 -8.21 -10.46 -1.71
CA LYS A 46 -8.61 -9.65 -2.87
C LYS A 46 -9.89 -8.88 -2.59
N ASP A 47 -10.91 -9.58 -2.13
CA ASP A 47 -12.22 -8.98 -1.85
C ASP A 47 -12.15 -7.98 -0.68
N PHE A 48 -11.40 -8.33 0.36
CA PHE A 48 -11.17 -7.47 1.50
C PHE A 48 -10.48 -6.16 1.11
N VAL A 49 -9.39 -6.21 0.36
CA VAL A 49 -8.64 -5.02 -0.08
C VAL A 49 -9.50 -4.15 -0.99
N SER A 50 -10.27 -4.75 -1.88
CA SER A 50 -11.23 -4.02 -2.73
C SER A 50 -12.31 -3.32 -1.89
N GLY A 51 -12.79 -3.97 -0.83
CA GLY A 51 -13.71 -3.37 0.13
C GLY A 51 -13.10 -2.18 0.86
N CYS A 52 -11.85 -2.31 1.31
CA CYS A 52 -11.12 -1.23 1.96
C CYS A 52 -10.90 -0.02 1.03
N ALA A 53 -10.60 -0.25 -0.24
CA ALA A 53 -10.47 0.83 -1.23
C ALA A 53 -11.78 1.64 -1.34
N ARG A 54 -12.94 0.97 -1.39
CA ARG A 54 -14.25 1.64 -1.39
C ARG A 54 -14.49 2.46 -0.11
N ILE A 55 -14.08 1.95 1.04
CA ILE A 55 -14.21 2.67 2.32
C ILE A 55 -13.31 3.91 2.33
N ARG A 56 -12.03 3.80 1.89
CA ARG A 56 -11.12 4.93 1.78
C ARG A 56 -11.69 6.02 0.87
N LYS A 57 -12.25 5.65 -0.28
CA LYS A 57 -12.92 6.58 -1.18
C LYS A 57 -14.07 7.32 -0.48
N LYS A 58 -14.95 6.59 0.21
CA LYS A 58 -16.08 7.17 0.95
C LYS A 58 -15.63 8.11 2.07
N LYS A 59 -14.56 7.76 2.77
CA LYS A 59 -13.97 8.59 3.83
C LYS A 59 -13.08 9.72 3.30
N GLN A 60 -12.83 9.78 1.99
CA GLN A 60 -11.96 10.77 1.34
C GLN A 60 -10.52 10.75 1.87
N ILE A 61 -10.02 9.58 2.24
CA ILE A 61 -8.64 9.41 2.69
C ILE A 61 -7.71 9.52 1.48
N LYS A 62 -6.79 10.47 1.50
CA LYS A 62 -5.78 10.63 0.44
C LYS A 62 -4.80 9.46 0.46
N GLU A 63 -4.46 8.99 -0.73
CA GLU A 63 -3.53 7.88 -0.91
C GLU A 63 -2.58 8.15 -2.07
N ARG A 64 -1.29 7.82 -1.88
CA ARG A 64 -0.31 7.72 -2.95
C ARG A 64 0.31 6.33 -2.93
N SER A 65 0.25 5.62 -4.04
CA SER A 65 0.77 4.26 -4.14
C SER A 65 1.82 4.12 -5.24
N LEU A 66 2.96 3.56 -4.87
CA LEU A 66 3.95 3.05 -5.81
C LEU A 66 3.66 1.56 -6.02
N VAL A 67 3.28 1.20 -7.24
CA VAL A 67 2.85 -0.16 -7.57
C VAL A 67 3.87 -0.79 -8.52
N LEU A 68 4.27 -2.02 -8.24
CA LEU A 68 5.12 -2.79 -9.16
C LEU A 68 4.38 -2.98 -10.49
N ASP A 69 5.06 -2.63 -11.58
CA ASP A 69 4.50 -2.66 -12.94
C ASP A 69 4.48 -4.10 -13.48
N THR A 70 3.38 -4.78 -13.30
CA THR A 70 3.13 -6.13 -13.82
C THR A 70 1.85 -6.17 -14.64
N PRO A 71 1.67 -7.14 -15.55
CA PRO A 71 0.43 -7.28 -16.29
C PRO A 71 -0.82 -7.44 -15.40
N ILE A 72 -0.69 -8.21 -14.32
CA ILE A 72 -1.77 -8.43 -13.34
C ILE A 72 -2.10 -7.12 -12.63
N ALA A 73 -1.09 -6.40 -12.14
CA ALA A 73 -1.26 -5.12 -11.48
C ALA A 73 -1.94 -4.09 -12.39
N ARG A 74 -1.57 -4.05 -13.68
CA ARG A 74 -2.18 -3.19 -14.68
C ARG A 74 -3.67 -3.48 -14.89
N GLU A 75 -4.04 -4.73 -14.95
CA GLU A 75 -5.45 -5.13 -15.09
C GLU A 75 -6.24 -4.80 -13.83
N ARG A 76 -5.68 -5.17 -12.67
CA ARG A 76 -6.29 -4.92 -11.37
C ARG A 76 -6.48 -3.44 -11.09
N PHE A 77 -5.55 -2.62 -11.53
CA PHE A 77 -5.62 -1.18 -11.38
C PHE A 77 -6.86 -0.58 -12.06
N LYS A 78 -7.20 -1.02 -13.26
CA LYS A 78 -8.39 -0.56 -13.99
C LYS A 78 -9.68 -0.81 -13.20
N GLU A 79 -9.75 -1.92 -12.46
CA GLU A 79 -10.91 -2.25 -11.64
C GLU A 79 -10.99 -1.41 -10.36
N MET A 80 -9.84 -1.14 -9.72
CA MET A 80 -9.78 -0.54 -8.40
C MET A 80 -9.76 0.99 -8.41
N PHE A 81 -9.16 1.60 -9.43
CA PHE A 81 -8.82 3.02 -9.42
C PHE A 81 -9.55 3.84 -10.48
N HIS A 82 -10.67 3.37 -10.95
CA HIS A 82 -11.35 3.86 -12.15
C HIS A 82 -11.81 5.32 -12.12
N GLU A 83 -11.83 6.04 -11.01
CA GLU A 83 -12.30 7.44 -10.93
C GLU A 83 -11.82 8.18 -9.67
N GLU A 84 -10.59 7.99 -9.21
CA GLU A 84 -10.27 8.42 -7.86
C GLU A 84 -9.55 9.77 -7.79
N GLN A 85 -10.27 10.78 -7.36
CA GLN A 85 -9.72 12.10 -7.02
C GLN A 85 -8.77 12.08 -5.81
N PHE A 86 -8.82 11.01 -4.99
CA PHE A 86 -8.07 10.91 -3.74
C PHE A 86 -6.93 9.92 -3.79
N ALA A 87 -6.93 8.99 -4.73
CA ALA A 87 -5.87 8.00 -4.89
C ALA A 87 -5.01 8.33 -6.11
N GLN A 88 -3.72 8.51 -5.88
CA GLN A 88 -2.72 8.67 -6.94
C GLN A 88 -1.84 7.42 -6.97
N CYS A 89 -1.51 6.98 -8.17
CA CYS A 89 -0.63 5.84 -8.35
C CYS A 89 0.48 6.16 -9.35
N ARG A 90 1.67 5.64 -9.06
CA ARG A 90 2.80 5.62 -9.99
C ARG A 90 3.34 4.20 -10.10
N TRP A 91 3.81 3.86 -11.30
CA TRP A 91 4.35 2.54 -11.59
C TRP A 91 5.85 2.51 -11.37
N ILE A 92 6.31 1.45 -10.71
CA ILE A 92 7.74 1.17 -10.59
C ILE A 92 8.06 -0.09 -11.39
N ASP A 93 9.07 0.01 -12.24
CA ASP A 93 9.66 -1.14 -12.90
C ASP A 93 10.23 -2.10 -11.83
N PRO A 94 9.79 -3.36 -11.79
CA PRO A 94 10.29 -4.34 -10.82
C PRO A 94 11.80 -4.47 -10.80
N SER A 95 12.49 -4.25 -11.93
CA SER A 95 13.95 -4.28 -12.01
C SER A 95 14.64 -3.20 -11.18
N LYS A 96 13.93 -2.11 -10.85
CA LYS A 96 14.45 -1.02 -10.01
C LYS A 96 14.35 -1.30 -8.51
N LEU A 97 13.50 -2.25 -8.13
CA LEU A 97 13.31 -2.70 -6.75
C LEU A 97 13.33 -4.24 -6.66
N PRO A 98 14.43 -4.89 -7.04
CA PRO A 98 14.48 -6.35 -7.11
C PRO A 98 14.22 -7.02 -5.76
N GLY A 99 14.49 -6.36 -4.64
CA GLY A 99 14.19 -6.88 -3.30
C GLY A 99 12.70 -6.89 -2.95
N ILE A 100 11.86 -6.17 -3.70
CA ILE A 100 10.41 -6.18 -3.51
C ILE A 100 9.74 -7.25 -4.39
N VAL A 101 10.35 -7.60 -5.50
CA VAL A 101 9.92 -8.75 -6.30
C VAL A 101 10.04 -10.02 -5.47
N GLY A 102 8.91 -10.63 -5.14
CA GLY A 102 8.87 -11.78 -4.22
C GLY A 102 8.73 -11.42 -2.73
N PHE A 103 8.76 -10.14 -2.37
CA PHE A 103 8.35 -9.68 -1.04
C PHE A 103 6.87 -10.06 -0.78
N GLY A 104 6.07 -10.04 -1.84
CA GLY A 104 4.71 -10.53 -1.82
C GLY A 104 3.83 -9.81 -0.80
N GLY A 105 3.79 -8.48 -0.86
CA GLY A 105 3.02 -7.75 0.12
C GLY A 105 3.02 -6.24 -0.09
N MET A 106 2.95 -5.53 1.00
CA MET A 106 2.82 -4.07 1.02
C MET A 106 3.57 -3.47 2.20
N LEU A 107 4.22 -2.35 1.97
CA LEU A 107 4.62 -1.40 3.00
C LEU A 107 3.71 -0.18 2.90
N SER A 108 2.99 0.16 3.95
CA SER A 108 2.19 1.40 4.04
C SER A 108 2.62 2.25 5.21
N VAL A 109 2.56 3.56 5.04
CA VAL A 109 2.81 4.51 6.13
C VAL A 109 1.63 5.47 6.22
N PHE A 110 1.07 5.62 7.41
CA PHE A 110 -0.02 6.53 7.73
C PHE A 110 0.14 7.03 9.17
N GLU A 111 -0.04 8.32 9.38
CA GLU A 111 0.24 8.95 10.68
C GLU A 111 1.67 8.64 11.16
N ASP A 112 1.82 8.08 12.34
CA ASP A 112 3.08 7.62 12.94
C ASP A 112 3.25 6.09 12.88
N LYS A 113 2.52 5.43 11.98
CA LYS A 113 2.50 3.98 11.82
C LYS A 113 3.08 3.54 10.47
N ALA A 114 3.94 2.55 10.52
CA ALA A 114 4.42 1.81 9.36
C ALA A 114 3.85 0.38 9.42
N MET A 115 3.07 0.01 8.41
CA MET A 115 2.47 -1.31 8.29
C MET A 115 3.16 -2.12 7.20
N VAL A 116 3.57 -3.33 7.53
CA VAL A 116 4.13 -4.30 6.58
C VAL A 116 3.23 -5.51 6.54
N THR A 117 2.83 -5.94 5.36
CA THR A 117 2.12 -7.20 5.17
C THR A 117 2.92 -8.14 4.28
N ILE A 118 2.98 -9.40 4.65
CA ILE A 118 3.63 -10.49 3.92
C ILE A 118 2.55 -11.51 3.60
N ILE A 119 2.27 -11.73 2.31
CA ILE A 119 1.12 -12.50 1.86
C ILE A 119 1.47 -13.88 1.29
N PRO A 120 2.69 -14.15 0.77
CA PRO A 120 3.01 -15.45 0.21
C PRO A 120 2.79 -16.60 1.20
N ARG A 121 2.28 -17.72 0.69
CA ARG A 121 2.11 -18.95 1.49
C ARG A 121 3.37 -19.81 1.45
N PRO A 122 3.74 -20.49 2.57
CA PRO A 122 3.20 -20.38 3.93
C PRO A 122 3.80 -19.18 4.66
N GLY A 123 3.14 -18.69 5.71
CA GLY A 123 3.70 -17.67 6.58
C GLY A 123 3.13 -16.27 6.38
N GLN A 124 1.85 -16.17 6.00
CA GLN A 124 1.15 -14.89 5.96
C GLN A 124 1.19 -14.19 7.31
N ALA A 125 1.64 -12.96 7.33
CA ALA A 125 1.76 -12.16 8.55
C ALA A 125 1.67 -10.67 8.25
N GLY A 126 1.36 -9.90 9.27
CA GLY A 126 1.41 -8.45 9.25
C GLY A 126 2.04 -7.88 10.50
N MET A 127 2.59 -6.69 10.36
CA MET A 127 3.21 -5.96 11.45
C MET A 127 2.89 -4.47 11.30
N VAL A 128 2.59 -3.81 12.42
CA VAL A 128 2.50 -2.36 12.50
C VAL A 128 3.55 -1.88 13.51
N ILE A 129 4.36 -0.94 13.10
CA ILE A 129 5.36 -0.28 13.95
C ILE A 129 4.93 1.18 14.13
N GLU A 130 4.62 1.56 15.34
CA GLU A 130 4.35 2.95 15.70
C GLU A 130 5.64 3.62 16.17
N SER A 131 6.12 4.59 15.38
CA SER A 131 7.35 5.35 15.64
C SER A 131 7.38 6.58 14.76
N THR A 132 7.42 7.76 15.35
CA THR A 132 7.51 9.04 14.63
C THR A 132 8.81 9.13 13.82
N ILE A 133 9.93 8.68 14.40
CA ILE A 133 11.24 8.72 13.72
C ILE A 133 11.24 7.81 12.49
N LEU A 134 10.78 6.57 12.64
CA LEU A 134 10.75 5.61 11.54
C LEU A 134 9.82 6.08 10.40
N THR A 135 8.63 6.53 10.73
CA THR A 135 7.66 6.98 9.71
C THR A 135 8.10 8.25 9.01
N THR A 136 8.76 9.17 9.69
CA THR A 136 9.35 10.36 9.07
C THR A 136 10.42 9.98 8.05
N LEU A 137 11.31 9.04 8.40
CA LEU A 137 12.32 8.51 7.47
C LEU A 137 11.67 7.82 6.26
N LEU A 138 10.69 6.95 6.49
CA LEU A 138 10.01 6.20 5.42
C LEU A 138 9.24 7.13 4.48
N LYS A 139 8.57 8.16 5.01
CA LYS A 139 7.91 9.19 4.17
C LYS A 139 8.90 9.92 3.29
N GLY A 140 10.06 10.31 3.83
CA GLY A 140 11.13 10.94 3.04
C GLY A 140 11.65 10.03 1.92
N LEU A 141 11.91 8.77 2.22
CA LEU A 141 12.34 7.78 1.21
C LEU A 141 11.25 7.52 0.17
N PHE A 142 10.00 7.46 0.59
CA PHE A 142 8.87 7.33 -0.35
C PHE A 142 8.80 8.53 -1.31
N ASP A 143 8.94 9.75 -0.81
CA ASP A 143 8.90 10.94 -1.65
C ASP A 143 10.02 10.95 -2.71
N LEU A 144 11.22 10.50 -2.35
CA LEU A 144 12.30 10.30 -3.32
C LEU A 144 11.93 9.25 -4.39
N ALA A 145 11.36 8.12 -3.96
CA ALA A 145 10.92 7.06 -4.88
C ALA A 145 9.73 7.50 -5.73
N TRP A 146 8.85 8.31 -5.19
CA TRP A 146 7.70 8.87 -5.90
C TRP A 146 8.11 9.69 -7.10
N ASP A 147 9.16 10.48 -6.99
CA ASP A 147 9.68 11.29 -8.10
C ASP A 147 10.30 10.45 -9.22
N VAL A 148 10.77 9.25 -8.90
CA VAL A 148 11.30 8.29 -9.90
C VAL A 148 10.17 7.49 -10.55
N GLY A 149 9.05 7.28 -9.88
CA GLY A 149 7.91 6.52 -10.38
C GLY A 149 7.25 7.19 -11.58
N ARG A 150 6.91 6.39 -12.59
CA ARG A 150 6.18 6.87 -13.76
C ARG A 150 4.73 7.15 -13.39
N SER A 151 4.26 8.36 -13.70
CA SER A 151 2.84 8.66 -13.60
C SER A 151 2.06 7.71 -14.50
N ILE A 152 0.93 7.22 -14.00
CA ILE A 152 -0.04 6.57 -14.87
C ILE A 152 -0.57 7.63 -15.80
N GLY A 153 -0.30 7.47 -17.08
CA GLY A 153 -1.06 8.20 -18.07
C GLY A 153 -2.51 7.74 -17.95
N VAL A 154 -3.35 8.53 -17.29
CA VAL A 154 -4.78 8.43 -17.54
C VAL A 154 -4.93 8.81 -19.01
N PRO A 155 -5.30 7.91 -19.92
CA PRO A 155 -5.61 8.32 -21.26
C PRO A 155 -6.71 9.37 -21.13
N PRO A 156 -6.57 10.51 -21.84
CA PRO A 156 -7.64 11.52 -21.81
C PRO A 156 -8.93 10.84 -22.24
N LEU A 157 -10.00 11.10 -21.52
CA LEU A 157 -11.36 10.53 -21.75
C LEU A 157 -11.94 10.84 -23.14
N HIS A 158 -11.13 11.37 -24.07
CA HIS A 158 -11.54 11.83 -25.38
C HIS A 158 -10.70 11.28 -26.53
N GLN A 159 -10.37 9.99 -26.52
CA GLN A 159 -9.95 9.28 -27.72
C GLN A 159 -10.59 7.89 -27.75
N VAL A 160 -11.89 7.89 -27.93
CA VAL A 160 -12.62 6.78 -28.54
C VAL A 160 -13.40 7.39 -29.69
#